data_7d221b0c12cee5112cfd78c48a644638
#
_entry.id   7d221b0c12cee5112cfd78c48a644638
#
_cell.length_a   1.000
_cell.length_b   1.000
_cell.length_c   1.000
_cell.angle_alpha   90.00
_cell.angle_beta   90.00
_cell.angle_gamma   90.00
#
_symmetry.space_group_name_H-M   'P 1'
#
loop_
_entity.id
_entity.type
_entity.pdbx_description
1 polymer ?
#
loop_
_entity_poly.entity_id
_entity_poly.type
_entity_poly.pdbx_seq_one_letter_code
_entity_poly.pdbx_strand_id
1 'polypeptide(L)'
;MECYDAINARRSVRDFTEERIPEDTLKRIIAAAYKAPANDHFRDWHYIIVTDPEVKRQVLGGVPKNLTVKDVDRMTFISDPVQKESYQVAVPKQYRMLYDTAALLIPLMKKKSDILHPANLSDLNCYASVWCSIENLWLAATAEGYGCNLRIPWGEEEAVAQKALGFPDGYLIPCFIGIGRPAPNAVLTKQIDVDLEDRIHWQKF
;
A
#
# COMPACT_ATOMS: atom_id res chain seq x y z
N MET A 1 -16.62 7.11 -12.00
CA MET A 1 -17.17 6.52 -10.75
C MET A 1 -17.31 7.66 -9.76
N GLU A 2 -18.43 7.72 -9.05
CA GLU A 2 -18.62 8.71 -8.00
C GLU A 2 -17.70 8.42 -6.79
N CYS A 3 -17.40 9.44 -5.98
CA CYS A 3 -16.44 9.33 -4.87
C CYS A 3 -16.81 8.23 -3.87
N TYR A 4 -18.06 8.19 -3.42
CA TYR A 4 -18.54 7.16 -2.49
C TYR A 4 -18.52 5.76 -3.09
N ASP A 5 -18.76 5.64 -4.40
CA ASP A 5 -18.65 4.34 -5.08
C ASP A 5 -17.21 3.82 -5.05
N ALA A 6 -16.22 4.71 -5.28
CA ALA A 6 -14.81 4.34 -5.21
C ALA A 6 -14.40 3.90 -3.79
N ILE A 7 -14.86 4.64 -2.76
CA ILE A 7 -14.62 4.31 -1.36
C ILE A 7 -15.20 2.93 -1.02
N ASN A 8 -16.45 2.68 -1.42
CA ASN A 8 -17.14 1.42 -1.14
C ASN A 8 -16.57 0.23 -1.93
N ALA A 9 -16.12 0.47 -3.18
CA ALA A 9 -15.58 -0.57 -4.04
C ALA A 9 -14.10 -0.90 -3.75
N ARG A 10 -13.34 0.02 -3.14
CA ARG A 10 -11.92 -0.17 -2.87
C ARG A 10 -11.68 -1.40 -1.99
N ARG A 11 -10.87 -2.31 -2.49
CA ARG A 11 -10.47 -3.55 -1.77
C ARG A 11 -8.96 -3.80 -1.97
N SER A 12 -8.37 -4.54 -1.06
CA SER A 12 -7.02 -5.08 -1.27
C SER A 12 -7.09 -6.25 -2.24
N VAL A 13 -6.61 -6.02 -3.47
CA VAL A 13 -6.55 -7.03 -4.54
C VAL A 13 -5.15 -7.65 -4.53
N ARG A 14 -5.06 -8.98 -4.59
CA ARG A 14 -3.81 -9.74 -4.49
C ARG A 14 -3.58 -10.70 -5.66
N ASP A 15 -4.55 -10.79 -6.56
CA ASP A 15 -4.50 -11.60 -7.76
C ASP A 15 -4.82 -10.70 -8.96
N PHE A 16 -3.94 -10.68 -9.95
CA PHE A 16 -4.01 -9.76 -11.08
C PHE A 16 -3.92 -10.52 -12.40
N THR A 17 -4.41 -9.88 -13.47
CA THR A 17 -4.16 -10.30 -14.84
C THR A 17 -2.79 -9.78 -15.30
N GLU A 18 -2.32 -10.27 -16.46
CA GLU A 18 -1.09 -9.78 -17.11
C GLU A 18 -1.31 -8.48 -17.89
N GLU A 19 -2.51 -7.90 -17.83
CA GLU A 19 -2.85 -6.67 -18.55
C GLU A 19 -1.95 -5.51 -18.08
N ARG A 20 -1.34 -4.83 -19.04
CA ARG A 20 -0.53 -3.63 -18.77
C ARG A 20 -1.43 -2.43 -18.51
N ILE A 21 -1.00 -1.56 -17.62
CA ILE A 21 -1.64 -0.27 -17.40
C ILE A 21 -0.99 0.76 -18.34
N PRO A 22 -1.77 1.49 -19.15
CA PRO A 22 -1.22 2.58 -19.97
C PRO A 22 -0.51 3.63 -19.10
N GLU A 23 0.60 4.15 -19.59
CA GLU A 23 1.42 5.13 -18.87
C GLU A 23 0.60 6.37 -18.46
N ASP A 24 -0.26 6.87 -19.36
CA ASP A 24 -1.12 8.03 -19.07
C ASP A 24 -2.15 7.74 -17.97
N THR A 25 -2.62 6.50 -17.86
CA THR A 25 -3.49 6.07 -16.75
C THR A 25 -2.73 6.06 -15.43
N LEU A 26 -1.51 5.52 -15.39
CA LEU A 26 -0.65 5.57 -14.20
C LEU A 26 -0.37 7.02 -13.78
N LYS A 27 -0.08 7.90 -14.74
CA LYS A 27 0.13 9.33 -14.48
C LYS A 27 -1.10 10.00 -13.89
N ARG A 28 -2.32 9.71 -14.40
CA ARG A 28 -3.57 10.25 -13.83
C ARG A 28 -3.80 9.77 -12.40
N ILE A 29 -3.59 8.48 -12.14
CA ILE A 29 -3.73 7.90 -10.80
C ILE A 29 -2.75 8.56 -9.82
N ILE A 30 -1.48 8.72 -10.21
CA ILE A 30 -0.47 9.39 -9.40
C ILE A 30 -0.79 10.89 -9.24
N ALA A 31 -1.32 11.56 -10.26
CA ALA A 31 -1.75 12.95 -10.15
C ALA A 31 -2.85 13.14 -9.08
N ALA A 32 -3.76 12.17 -8.93
CA ALA A 32 -4.76 12.18 -7.85
C ALA A 32 -4.10 12.07 -6.47
N ALA A 33 -3.04 11.27 -6.34
CA ALA A 33 -2.24 11.17 -5.11
C ALA A 33 -1.70 12.52 -4.65
N TYR A 34 -1.23 13.35 -5.58
CA TYR A 34 -0.71 14.70 -5.28
C TYR A 34 -1.81 15.73 -4.93
N LYS A 35 -3.11 15.36 -5.01
CA LYS A 35 -4.21 16.19 -4.50
C LYS A 35 -4.51 15.99 -3.02
N ALA A 36 -3.84 15.04 -2.37
CA ALA A 36 -3.96 14.82 -0.94
C ALA A 36 -3.55 16.08 -0.14
N PRO A 37 -4.16 16.28 1.04
CA PRO A 37 -3.69 17.29 1.98
C PRO A 37 -2.26 16.96 2.40
N ALA A 38 -1.44 17.99 2.62
CA ALA A 38 -0.06 17.84 3.01
C ALA A 38 0.28 18.84 4.10
N ASN A 39 1.08 18.43 5.07
CA ASN A 39 1.64 19.34 6.05
C ASN A 39 2.47 20.43 5.33
N ASP A 40 2.23 21.68 5.69
CA ASP A 40 2.91 22.88 5.12
C ASP A 40 2.83 22.96 3.57
N HIS A 41 1.91 22.24 2.93
CA HIS A 41 1.74 22.15 1.48
C HIS A 41 2.96 21.64 0.68
N PHE A 42 3.98 21.11 1.32
CA PHE A 42 5.25 20.75 0.67
C PHE A 42 5.15 19.56 -0.28
N ARG A 43 4.29 18.57 -0.02
CA ARG A 43 4.17 17.35 -0.84
C ARG A 43 5.53 16.72 -1.17
N ASP A 44 6.40 16.61 -0.16
CA ASP A 44 7.78 16.07 -0.25
C ASP A 44 7.78 14.53 -0.34
N TRP A 45 7.03 14.01 -1.29
CA TRP A 45 7.05 12.59 -1.61
C TRP A 45 7.19 12.38 -3.11
N HIS A 46 7.71 11.24 -3.49
CA HIS A 46 7.90 10.83 -4.86
C HIS A 46 7.28 9.46 -5.08
N TYR A 47 7.04 9.09 -6.32
CA TYR A 47 6.65 7.74 -6.71
C TYR A 47 7.62 7.21 -7.75
N ILE A 48 8.28 6.07 -7.46
CA ILE A 48 9.01 5.32 -8.47
C ILE A 48 8.06 4.27 -9.03
N ILE A 49 7.95 4.20 -10.35
CA ILE A 49 7.13 3.23 -11.07
C ILE A 49 8.05 2.15 -11.62
N VAL A 50 7.84 0.90 -11.22
CA VAL A 50 8.62 -0.23 -11.66
C VAL A 50 7.73 -1.19 -12.44
N THR A 51 7.94 -1.32 -13.75
CA THR A 51 7.21 -2.24 -14.63
C THR A 51 8.11 -3.37 -15.14
N ASP A 52 9.43 -3.18 -15.14
CA ASP A 52 10.40 -4.18 -15.57
C ASP A 52 10.47 -5.35 -14.57
N PRO A 53 10.28 -6.61 -15.01
CA PRO A 53 10.26 -7.77 -14.11
C PRO A 53 11.60 -8.00 -13.38
N GLU A 54 12.73 -7.68 -14.05
CA GLU A 54 14.06 -7.84 -13.44
C GLU A 54 14.25 -6.82 -12.30
N VAL A 55 13.87 -5.55 -12.55
CA VAL A 55 13.94 -4.51 -11.53
C VAL A 55 12.99 -4.82 -10.37
N LYS A 56 11.76 -5.29 -10.66
CA LYS A 56 10.84 -5.76 -9.60
C LYS A 56 11.47 -6.85 -8.73
N ARG A 57 12.16 -7.82 -9.34
CA ARG A 57 12.80 -8.92 -8.62
C ARG A 57 13.91 -8.41 -7.72
N GLN A 58 14.68 -7.42 -8.17
CA GLN A 58 15.75 -6.79 -7.39
C GLN A 58 15.17 -5.99 -6.21
N VAL A 59 14.17 -5.14 -6.47
CA VAL A 59 13.48 -4.34 -5.45
C VAL A 59 12.85 -5.21 -4.36
N LEU A 60 12.22 -6.30 -4.75
CA LEU A 60 11.54 -7.25 -3.86
C LEU A 60 12.47 -8.35 -3.34
N GLY A 61 13.79 -8.21 -3.50
CA GLY A 61 14.77 -9.23 -3.13
C GLY A 61 14.76 -9.59 -1.64
N GLY A 62 14.36 -8.67 -0.76
CA GLY A 62 14.20 -8.91 0.68
C GLY A 62 12.84 -9.51 1.07
N VAL A 63 11.84 -9.48 0.18
CA VAL A 63 10.48 -9.95 0.51
C VAL A 63 10.43 -11.48 0.50
N PRO A 64 9.91 -12.13 1.57
CA PRO A 64 9.80 -13.57 1.64
C PRO A 64 8.93 -14.16 0.52
N LYS A 65 9.46 -15.18 -0.17
CA LYS A 65 8.80 -15.81 -1.33
C LYS A 65 7.96 -17.05 -0.97
N ASN A 66 8.27 -17.69 0.17
CA ASN A 66 7.79 -19.03 0.51
C ASN A 66 6.94 -19.04 1.79
N LEU A 67 6.27 -17.94 2.10
CA LEU A 67 5.33 -17.90 3.23
C LEU A 67 4.11 -18.75 2.94
N THR A 68 3.59 -19.41 3.99
CA THR A 68 2.47 -20.33 3.92
C THR A 68 1.41 -19.99 4.96
N VAL A 69 0.26 -20.63 4.90
CA VAL A 69 -0.78 -20.52 5.94
C VAL A 69 -0.26 -20.93 7.32
N LYS A 70 0.69 -21.90 7.40
CA LYS A 70 1.31 -22.33 8.67
C LYS A 70 2.10 -21.21 9.35
N ASP A 71 2.62 -20.25 8.59
CA ASP A 71 3.33 -19.11 9.15
C ASP A 71 2.35 -18.13 9.84
N VAL A 72 1.11 -18.06 9.36
CA VAL A 72 0.03 -17.30 10.02
C VAL A 72 -0.32 -17.91 11.39
N ASP A 73 -0.34 -19.24 11.49
CA ASP A 73 -0.66 -19.91 12.75
C ASP A 73 0.36 -19.65 13.86
N ARG A 74 1.57 -19.21 13.50
CA ARG A 74 2.62 -18.79 14.44
C ARG A 74 2.54 -17.34 14.86
N MET A 75 1.65 -16.55 14.25
CA MET A 75 1.47 -15.12 14.57
C MET A 75 0.59 -14.95 15.81
N THR A 76 1.22 -14.84 16.97
CA THR A 76 0.51 -14.79 18.27
C THR A 76 -0.29 -13.51 18.52
N PHE A 77 -0.06 -12.46 17.72
CA PHE A 77 -0.79 -11.19 17.83
C PHE A 77 -2.17 -11.21 17.15
N ILE A 78 -2.48 -12.26 16.37
CA ILE A 78 -3.76 -12.41 15.68
C ILE A 78 -4.71 -13.19 16.59
N SER A 79 -5.65 -12.50 17.23
CA SER A 79 -6.65 -13.12 18.10
C SER A 79 -8.04 -13.20 17.48
N ASP A 80 -8.36 -12.30 16.55
CA ASP A 80 -9.66 -12.26 15.88
C ASP A 80 -9.73 -13.26 14.72
N PRO A 81 -10.79 -14.11 14.64
CA PRO A 81 -10.92 -15.13 13.59
C PRO A 81 -11.02 -14.54 12.17
N VAL A 82 -11.70 -13.40 11.98
CA VAL A 82 -11.85 -12.75 10.67
C VAL A 82 -10.52 -12.15 10.23
N GLN A 83 -9.78 -11.56 11.17
CA GLN A 83 -8.41 -11.12 10.93
C GLN A 83 -7.52 -12.29 10.51
N LYS A 84 -7.62 -13.44 11.23
CA LYS A 84 -6.84 -14.64 10.91
C LYS A 84 -7.13 -15.14 9.49
N GLU A 85 -8.38 -15.25 9.10
CA GLU A 85 -8.79 -15.62 7.74
C GLU A 85 -8.18 -14.67 6.69
N SER A 86 -8.25 -13.36 6.93
CA SER A 86 -7.64 -12.35 6.04
C SER A 86 -6.14 -12.54 5.89
N TYR A 87 -5.44 -12.86 6.97
CA TYR A 87 -3.99 -13.14 6.95
C TYR A 87 -3.66 -14.44 6.24
N GLN A 88 -4.49 -15.49 6.37
CA GLN A 88 -4.32 -16.76 5.66
C GLN A 88 -4.43 -16.60 4.13
N VAL A 89 -5.21 -15.63 3.66
CA VAL A 89 -5.27 -15.26 2.24
C VAL A 89 -4.07 -14.40 1.83
N ALA A 90 -3.66 -13.45 2.69
CA ALA A 90 -2.68 -12.41 2.34
C ALA A 90 -1.22 -12.88 2.48
N VAL A 91 -0.88 -13.60 3.56
CA VAL A 91 0.51 -13.93 3.89
C VAL A 91 1.19 -14.81 2.85
N PRO A 92 0.56 -15.88 2.32
CA PRO A 92 1.18 -16.69 1.27
C PRO A 92 1.44 -15.94 -0.03
N LYS A 93 0.74 -14.81 -0.25
CA LYS A 93 0.83 -14.01 -1.48
C LYS A 93 1.78 -12.82 -1.38
N GLN A 94 2.44 -12.58 -0.24
CA GLN A 94 3.20 -11.35 0.06
C GLN A 94 4.19 -10.94 -1.03
N TYR A 95 4.91 -11.88 -1.64
CA TYR A 95 5.80 -11.61 -2.77
C TYR A 95 5.01 -11.45 -4.08
N ARG A 96 4.17 -12.45 -4.40
CA ARG A 96 3.48 -12.51 -5.70
C ARG A 96 2.51 -11.37 -5.92
N MET A 97 1.80 -10.94 -4.86
CA MET A 97 0.87 -9.82 -4.94
C MET A 97 1.54 -8.49 -5.34
N LEU A 98 2.86 -8.38 -5.19
CA LEU A 98 3.66 -7.23 -5.62
C LEU A 98 4.36 -7.49 -6.95
N TYR A 99 4.87 -8.72 -7.15
CA TYR A 99 5.63 -9.07 -8.34
C TYR A 99 4.73 -9.28 -9.58
N ASP A 100 3.62 -10.00 -9.44
CA ASP A 100 2.70 -10.37 -10.53
C ASP A 100 1.73 -9.21 -10.91
N THR A 101 2.06 -7.97 -10.61
CA THR A 101 1.27 -6.78 -10.91
C THR A 101 1.67 -6.13 -12.22
N ALA A 102 0.81 -5.31 -12.81
CA ALA A 102 1.15 -4.49 -13.97
C ALA A 102 2.29 -3.51 -13.65
N ALA A 103 2.21 -2.87 -12.48
CA ALA A 103 3.27 -1.99 -11.98
C ALA A 103 3.43 -2.16 -10.45
N LEU A 104 4.67 -2.03 -9.99
CA LEU A 104 5.03 -1.86 -8.59
C LEU A 104 5.33 -0.37 -8.38
N LEU A 105 4.57 0.27 -7.50
CA LEU A 105 4.75 1.67 -7.15
C LEU A 105 5.44 1.77 -5.81
N ILE A 106 6.49 2.58 -5.75
CA ILE A 106 7.28 2.82 -4.54
C ILE A 106 7.12 4.28 -4.15
N PRO A 107 6.21 4.60 -3.23
CA PRO A 107 6.19 5.93 -2.63
C PRO A 107 7.47 6.14 -1.81
N LEU A 108 8.07 7.29 -1.97
CA LEU A 108 9.22 7.76 -1.21
C LEU A 108 8.82 9.01 -0.45
N MET A 109 9.03 9.01 0.85
CA MET A 109 8.79 10.17 1.71
C MET A 109 10.12 10.68 2.26
N LYS A 110 10.36 11.98 2.14
CA LYS A 110 11.53 12.62 2.77
C LYS A 110 11.37 12.62 4.29
N LYS A 111 12.32 12.03 5.01
CA LYS A 111 12.33 12.02 6.48
C LYS A 111 12.65 13.42 7.00
N LYS A 112 11.79 13.94 7.87
CA LYS A 112 12.01 15.21 8.59
C LYS A 112 12.34 14.98 10.07
N SER A 113 12.03 13.77 10.57
CA SER A 113 12.23 13.35 11.96
C SER A 113 12.43 11.86 12.05
N ASP A 114 12.77 11.34 13.21
CA ASP A 114 12.73 9.91 13.50
C ASP A 114 11.26 9.49 13.69
N ILE A 115 10.71 8.76 12.71
CA ILE A 115 9.31 8.32 12.73
C ILE A 115 9.07 7.24 13.78
N LEU A 116 10.09 6.46 14.13
CA LEU A 116 9.98 5.40 15.13
C LEU A 116 10.07 5.96 16.56
N HIS A 117 10.71 7.14 16.74
CA HIS A 117 10.88 7.79 18.04
C HIS A 117 10.57 9.29 17.91
N PRO A 118 9.32 9.67 17.57
CA PRO A 118 8.95 11.08 17.38
C PRO A 118 9.01 11.84 18.71
N ALA A 119 9.57 13.04 18.69
CA ALA A 119 9.60 13.91 19.88
C ALA A 119 8.21 14.49 20.22
N ASN A 120 7.35 14.63 19.19
CA ASN A 120 5.96 15.10 19.33
C ASN A 120 5.11 14.62 18.14
N LEU A 121 3.79 14.80 18.20
CA LEU A 121 2.87 14.35 17.14
C LEU A 121 3.10 15.06 15.81
N SER A 122 3.59 16.31 15.83
CA SER A 122 3.86 17.06 14.59
C SER A 122 4.99 16.43 13.75
N ASP A 123 5.90 15.68 14.38
CA ASP A 123 6.96 14.95 13.70
C ASP A 123 6.43 13.86 12.75
N LEU A 124 5.19 13.39 13.00
CA LEU A 124 4.52 12.39 12.18
C LEU A 124 3.72 12.99 11.01
N ASN A 125 3.60 14.31 10.89
CA ASN A 125 2.75 14.94 9.87
C ASN A 125 3.17 14.59 8.44
N CYS A 126 4.47 14.45 8.15
CA CYS A 126 4.93 14.04 6.83
C CYS A 126 4.49 12.60 6.51
N TYR A 127 4.58 11.72 7.50
CA TYR A 127 4.14 10.33 7.37
C TYR A 127 2.62 10.24 7.18
N ALA A 128 1.83 11.01 7.95
CA ALA A 128 0.39 11.10 7.76
C ALA A 128 0.02 11.62 6.36
N SER A 129 0.74 12.66 5.88
CA SER A 129 0.49 13.25 4.56
C SER A 129 0.72 12.26 3.42
N VAL A 130 1.78 11.46 3.46
CA VAL A 130 2.03 10.46 2.42
C VAL A 130 0.97 9.34 2.44
N TRP A 131 0.44 8.98 3.61
CA TRP A 131 -0.65 8.01 3.70
C TRP A 131 -1.97 8.54 3.12
N CYS A 132 -2.27 9.84 3.30
CA CYS A 132 -3.38 10.47 2.58
C CYS A 132 -3.19 10.42 1.06
N SER A 133 -1.95 10.62 0.59
CA SER A 133 -1.59 10.51 -0.83
C SER A 133 -1.79 9.07 -1.35
N ILE A 134 -1.40 8.06 -0.57
CA ILE A 134 -1.57 6.65 -0.91
C ILE A 134 -3.05 6.28 -1.00
N GLU A 135 -3.89 6.76 -0.09
CA GLU A 135 -5.33 6.50 -0.16
C GLU A 135 -5.96 7.14 -1.40
N ASN A 136 -5.63 8.40 -1.73
CA ASN A 136 -6.09 9.04 -2.96
C ASN A 136 -5.68 8.25 -4.21
N LEU A 137 -4.43 7.75 -4.26
CA LEU A 137 -3.95 6.88 -5.32
C LEU A 137 -4.82 5.62 -5.44
N TRP A 138 -5.12 4.99 -4.31
CA TRP A 138 -5.89 3.74 -4.28
C TRP A 138 -7.33 3.95 -4.75
N LEU A 139 -7.98 5.03 -4.31
CA LEU A 139 -9.32 5.41 -4.76
C LEU A 139 -9.35 5.72 -6.26
N ALA A 140 -8.35 6.48 -6.76
CA ALA A 140 -8.22 6.77 -8.18
C ALA A 140 -8.01 5.51 -9.02
N ALA A 141 -7.15 4.59 -8.56
CA ALA A 141 -6.95 3.29 -9.20
C ALA A 141 -8.26 2.50 -9.27
N THR A 142 -9.02 2.46 -8.16
CA THR A 142 -10.34 1.80 -8.10
C THR A 142 -11.32 2.42 -9.09
N ALA A 143 -11.38 3.76 -9.17
CA ALA A 143 -12.25 4.48 -10.09
C ALA A 143 -11.93 4.21 -11.57
N GLU A 144 -10.65 3.96 -11.89
CA GLU A 144 -10.15 3.57 -13.22
C GLU A 144 -10.28 2.04 -13.49
N GLY A 145 -10.83 1.26 -12.51
CA GLY A 145 -11.04 -0.19 -12.65
C GLY A 145 -9.81 -1.04 -12.36
N TYR A 146 -8.81 -0.49 -11.67
CA TYR A 146 -7.62 -1.21 -11.20
C TYR A 146 -7.73 -1.52 -9.71
N GLY A 147 -7.08 -2.59 -9.30
CA GLY A 147 -6.94 -2.95 -7.90
C GLY A 147 -5.52 -2.67 -7.40
N CYS A 148 -5.41 -2.43 -6.10
CA CYS A 148 -4.13 -2.28 -5.44
C CYS A 148 -4.04 -3.22 -4.23
N ASN A 149 -2.80 -3.50 -3.84
CA ASN A 149 -2.43 -3.99 -2.52
C ASN A 149 -1.24 -3.22 -2.00
N LEU A 150 -0.93 -3.42 -0.74
CA LEU A 150 0.27 -2.84 -0.16
C LEU A 150 0.98 -3.83 0.77
N ARG A 151 2.28 -3.61 0.95
CA ARG A 151 3.12 -4.24 1.96
C ARG A 151 3.98 -3.19 2.63
N ILE A 152 3.96 -3.14 3.94
CA ILE A 152 4.91 -2.33 4.73
C ILE A 152 6.27 -3.06 4.72
N PRO A 153 7.38 -2.39 4.40
CA PRO A 153 8.70 -3.00 4.45
C PRO A 153 9.03 -3.55 5.85
N TRP A 154 9.68 -4.70 5.89
CA TRP A 154 10.11 -5.34 7.13
C TRP A 154 11.59 -5.74 7.04
N GLY A 155 12.34 -5.57 8.15
CA GLY A 155 13.77 -5.93 8.19
C GLY A 155 14.58 -5.19 7.13
N GLU A 156 15.27 -5.91 6.27
CA GLU A 156 16.17 -5.36 5.24
C GLU A 156 15.46 -4.98 3.94
N GLU A 157 14.13 -5.13 3.84
CA GLU A 157 13.39 -4.92 2.58
C GLU A 157 13.57 -3.51 2.02
N GLU A 158 13.56 -2.49 2.89
CA GLU A 158 13.78 -1.08 2.48
C GLU A 158 15.21 -0.87 1.97
N ALA A 159 16.22 -1.40 2.66
CA ALA A 159 17.63 -1.26 2.26
C ALA A 159 17.91 -1.96 0.92
N VAL A 160 17.31 -3.15 0.71
CA VAL A 160 17.41 -3.89 -0.57
C VAL A 160 16.78 -3.08 -1.69
N ALA A 161 15.59 -2.52 -1.46
CA ALA A 161 14.89 -1.69 -2.46
C ALA A 161 15.67 -0.40 -2.76
N GLN A 162 16.23 0.25 -1.74
CA GLN A 162 17.05 1.46 -1.92
C GLN A 162 18.27 1.17 -2.80
N LYS A 163 18.97 0.08 -2.53
CA LYS A 163 20.12 -0.34 -3.34
C LYS A 163 19.72 -0.61 -4.80
N ALA A 164 18.58 -1.24 -5.04
CA ALA A 164 18.10 -1.58 -6.37
C ALA A 164 17.64 -0.34 -7.17
N LEU A 165 17.04 0.64 -6.49
CA LEU A 165 16.42 1.82 -7.11
C LEU A 165 17.33 3.05 -7.10
N GLY A 166 18.36 3.08 -6.25
CA GLY A 166 19.34 4.17 -6.20
C GLY A 166 18.78 5.49 -5.66
N PHE A 167 17.71 5.50 -4.89
CA PHE A 167 17.22 6.74 -4.30
C PHE A 167 18.12 7.19 -3.12
N PRO A 168 18.26 8.50 -2.90
CA PRO A 168 19.21 9.03 -1.93
C PRO A 168 18.81 8.73 -0.48
N ASP A 169 19.80 8.80 0.41
CA ASP A 169 19.57 8.76 1.85
C ASP A 169 18.62 9.89 2.29
N GLY A 170 17.96 9.67 3.42
CA GLY A 170 16.99 10.62 3.95
C GLY A 170 15.56 10.42 3.43
N TYR A 171 15.34 9.44 2.54
CA TYR A 171 14.01 8.98 2.17
C TYR A 171 13.62 7.69 2.90
N LEU A 172 12.32 7.44 2.99
CA LEU A 172 11.68 6.28 3.60
C LEU A 172 10.65 5.73 2.62
N ILE A 173 10.55 4.42 2.55
CA ILE A 173 9.46 3.72 1.84
C ILE A 173 8.33 3.41 2.84
N PRO A 174 7.20 4.14 2.85
CA PRO A 174 6.08 3.84 3.74
C PRO A 174 5.44 2.48 3.43
N CYS A 175 5.36 2.12 2.16
CA CYS A 175 4.91 0.80 1.70
C CYS A 175 5.32 0.55 0.25
N PHE A 176 5.34 -0.72 -0.14
CA PHE A 176 5.29 -1.14 -1.54
C PHE A 176 3.83 -1.24 -1.99
N ILE A 177 3.50 -0.77 -3.18
CA ILE A 177 2.14 -0.83 -3.73
C ILE A 177 2.16 -1.60 -5.04
N GLY A 178 1.45 -2.74 -5.07
CA GLY A 178 1.15 -3.44 -6.32
C GLY A 178 -0.12 -2.87 -6.94
N ILE A 179 -0.11 -2.60 -8.25
CA ILE A 179 -1.28 -2.13 -9.00
C ILE A 179 -1.45 -2.94 -10.28
N GLY A 180 -2.70 -3.33 -10.60
CA GLY A 180 -3.02 -4.10 -11.80
C GLY A 180 -4.52 -4.28 -12.00
N ARG A 181 -4.90 -4.90 -13.13
CA ARG A 181 -6.28 -5.32 -13.36
C ARG A 181 -6.59 -6.52 -12.46
N PRO A 182 -7.63 -6.46 -11.60
CA PRO A 182 -8.01 -7.62 -10.79
C PRO A 182 -8.28 -8.85 -11.66
N ALA A 183 -7.77 -10.01 -11.25
CA ALA A 183 -8.10 -11.27 -11.90
C ALA A 183 -9.59 -11.60 -11.65
N PRO A 184 -10.30 -12.23 -12.61
CA PRO A 184 -11.72 -12.58 -12.44
C PRO A 184 -12.01 -13.46 -11.23
N ASN A 185 -11.02 -14.24 -10.79
CA ASN A 185 -11.09 -15.15 -9.64
C ASN A 185 -10.34 -14.61 -8.42
N ALA A 186 -10.06 -13.30 -8.37
CA ALA A 186 -9.37 -12.69 -7.24
C ALA A 186 -10.16 -12.89 -5.94
N VAL A 187 -9.50 -13.43 -4.91
CA VAL A 187 -10.08 -13.60 -3.59
C VAL A 187 -10.02 -12.29 -2.84
N LEU A 188 -11.20 -11.72 -2.56
CA LEU A 188 -11.34 -10.52 -1.74
C LEU A 188 -11.69 -10.94 -0.31
N THR A 189 -10.89 -10.50 0.65
CA THR A 189 -11.17 -10.74 2.07
C THR A 189 -12.41 -9.97 2.51
N LYS A 190 -13.19 -10.53 3.44
CA LYS A 190 -14.36 -9.86 4.02
C LYS A 190 -13.93 -8.56 4.72
N GLN A 191 -14.70 -7.51 4.53
CA GLN A 191 -14.61 -6.32 5.41
C GLN A 191 -15.47 -6.57 6.65
N ILE A 192 -14.97 -6.11 7.80
CA ILE A 192 -15.72 -6.15 9.05
C ILE A 192 -16.60 -4.91 9.07
N ASP A 193 -17.89 -5.12 9.27
CA ASP A 193 -18.83 -4.02 9.48
C ASP A 193 -18.55 -3.36 10.83
N VAL A 194 -18.68 -2.04 10.87
CA VAL A 194 -18.49 -1.23 12.08
C VAL A 194 -19.82 -0.64 12.47
N ASP A 195 -20.25 -0.86 13.71
CA ASP A 195 -21.38 -0.14 14.27
C ASP A 195 -20.96 1.32 14.52
N LEU A 196 -21.55 2.25 13.76
CA LEU A 196 -21.22 3.66 13.86
C LEU A 196 -21.70 4.29 15.16
N GLU A 197 -22.79 3.78 15.77
CA GLU A 197 -23.30 4.29 17.04
C GLU A 197 -22.29 4.06 18.19
N ASP A 198 -21.51 2.99 18.10
CA ASP A 198 -20.41 2.70 19.05
C ASP A 198 -19.15 3.53 18.81
N ARG A 199 -19.09 4.31 17.72
CA ARG A 199 -17.88 5.01 17.26
C ARG A 199 -18.03 6.50 17.13
N ILE A 200 -19.26 7.00 17.14
CA ILE A 200 -19.56 8.43 17.00
C ILE A 200 -20.12 8.92 18.32
N HIS A 201 -19.40 9.85 18.94
CA HIS A 201 -19.80 10.45 20.22
C HIS A 201 -20.05 11.94 20.03
N TRP A 202 -21.23 12.41 20.44
CA TRP A 202 -21.62 13.82 20.37
C TRP A 202 -21.26 14.53 21.67
N GLN A 203 -20.41 15.56 21.62
CA GLN A 203 -19.93 16.44 22.68
C GLN A 203 -19.06 15.74 23.75
N LYS A 204 -19.29 14.47 24.07
CA LYS A 204 -18.56 13.69 25.08
C LYS A 204 -18.35 12.27 24.57
N PHE A 205 -17.27 11.65 25.02
CA PHE A 205 -17.03 10.21 24.88
C PHE A 205 -17.94 9.46 25.84
#